data_94ef9fbcd06faf5e3fdbb20032e695aa
#
_entry.id   94ef9fbcd06faf5e3fdbb20032e695aa
#
_cell.length_a   1.000
_cell.length_b   1.000
_cell.length_c   1.000
_cell.angle_alpha   90.00
_cell.angle_beta   90.00
_cell.angle_gamma   90.00
#
_symmetry.space_group_name_H-M   'P 1'
#
loop_
_entity.id
_entity.type
_entity.pdbx_description
1 polymer ?
#
loop_
_entity_poly.entity_id
_entity_poly.type
_entity_poly.pdbx_seq_one_letter_code
_entity_poly.pdbx_strand_id
1 'polypeptide(L)'
;MKEVYKLKKLLSSITIMFIMFFTTSYLSLSAHGFGFTRNDDHRTPEIGKYKAILDGTNSFYVGDTNQKEVYLTFDAGYDNGELPKILDILNEKNILASFFLTGDFIKRFPELAIRMAHEGHTICNHTYNHANITKLSKEELLVELTKLEEAYFNLTGMNMVKYFRPPEGEFDRTSLLNVKSLGYKTVFWSSAYCDWNVNGQKSVEYTKRMFMNNLHNGAILLMHSVSSSNREALPSIIDEVKSLGYTFKTVTSL
;
A
#
# COMPACT_ATOMS: atom_id res chain seq x y z
N MET A 1 -26.70 -12.83 -55.03
CA MET A 1 -27.24 -12.23 -53.79
C MET A 1 -26.83 -12.95 -52.52
N LYS A 2 -26.87 -14.28 -52.43
CA LYS A 2 -26.49 -15.03 -51.21
C LYS A 2 -24.99 -14.90 -50.81
N GLU A 3 -24.10 -14.85 -51.77
CA GLU A 3 -22.63 -14.71 -51.54
C GLU A 3 -22.25 -13.34 -50.98
N VAL A 4 -22.86 -12.28 -51.48
CA VAL A 4 -22.61 -10.88 -51.00
C VAL A 4 -23.11 -10.69 -49.57
N TYR A 5 -24.20 -11.39 -49.19
CA TYR A 5 -24.75 -11.38 -47.84
C TYR A 5 -23.82 -12.09 -46.83
N LYS A 6 -23.24 -13.23 -47.23
CA LYS A 6 -22.25 -13.97 -46.41
C LYS A 6 -20.99 -13.15 -46.18
N LEU A 7 -20.49 -12.45 -47.21
CA LEU A 7 -19.29 -11.62 -47.10
C LEU A 7 -19.51 -10.42 -46.19
N LYS A 8 -20.69 -9.76 -46.27
CA LYS A 8 -21.04 -8.64 -45.37
C LYS A 8 -21.17 -9.10 -43.90
N LYS A 9 -21.71 -10.29 -43.65
CA LYS A 9 -21.86 -10.86 -42.31
C LYS A 9 -20.49 -11.24 -41.71
N LEU A 10 -19.56 -11.75 -42.53
CA LEU A 10 -18.20 -12.10 -42.13
C LEU A 10 -17.38 -10.83 -41.80
N LEU A 11 -17.49 -9.80 -42.65
CA LEU A 11 -16.83 -8.51 -42.41
C LEU A 11 -17.35 -7.80 -41.14
N SER A 12 -18.68 -7.84 -40.89
CA SER A 12 -19.30 -7.31 -39.67
C SER A 12 -18.81 -8.04 -38.41
N SER A 13 -18.69 -9.37 -38.47
CA SER A 13 -18.19 -10.17 -37.33
C SER A 13 -16.72 -9.91 -37.04
N ILE A 14 -15.88 -9.71 -38.07
CA ILE A 14 -14.47 -9.39 -37.93
C ILE A 14 -14.30 -7.97 -37.34
N THR A 15 -15.12 -7.01 -37.78
CA THR A 15 -15.08 -5.63 -37.28
C THR A 15 -15.49 -5.55 -35.79
N ILE A 16 -16.51 -6.31 -35.39
CA ILE A 16 -16.95 -6.39 -33.98
C ILE A 16 -15.88 -7.06 -33.12
N MET A 17 -15.22 -8.11 -33.59
CA MET A 17 -14.13 -8.78 -32.86
C MET A 17 -12.89 -7.88 -32.72
N PHE A 18 -12.58 -7.07 -33.73
CA PHE A 18 -11.48 -6.09 -33.68
C PHE A 18 -11.78 -4.93 -32.72
N ILE A 19 -13.03 -4.46 -32.64
CA ILE A 19 -13.46 -3.42 -31.72
C ILE A 19 -13.45 -3.94 -30.26
N MET A 20 -13.87 -5.18 -30.00
CA MET A 20 -13.75 -5.80 -28.67
C MET A 20 -12.29 -5.99 -28.22
N PHE A 21 -11.38 -6.31 -29.13
CA PHE A 21 -9.94 -6.45 -28.80
C PHE A 21 -9.29 -5.11 -28.49
N PHE A 22 -9.70 -4.02 -29.15
CA PHE A 22 -9.18 -2.68 -28.88
C PHE A 22 -9.73 -2.05 -27.59
N THR A 23 -10.96 -2.35 -27.20
CA THR A 23 -11.54 -1.79 -25.96
C THR A 23 -10.97 -2.41 -24.71
N THR A 24 -10.53 -3.69 -24.75
CA THR A 24 -9.83 -4.32 -23.61
C THR A 24 -8.39 -3.84 -23.44
N SER A 25 -7.75 -3.36 -24.50
CA SER A 25 -6.37 -2.85 -24.44
C SER A 25 -6.26 -1.41 -23.91
N TYR A 26 -7.29 -0.59 -23.99
CA TYR A 26 -7.25 0.81 -23.52
C TYR A 26 -7.37 0.96 -22.00
N LEU A 27 -7.86 -0.04 -21.27
CA LEU A 27 -7.96 -0.01 -19.81
C LEU A 27 -6.63 -0.29 -19.09
N SER A 28 -5.60 -0.74 -19.80
CA SER A 28 -4.33 -1.18 -19.21
C SER A 28 -3.18 -0.17 -19.28
N LEU A 29 -3.34 0.96 -19.96
CA LEU A 29 -2.24 1.87 -20.31
C LEU A 29 -2.18 3.19 -19.54
N SER A 30 -3.12 3.50 -18.65
CA SER A 30 -3.05 4.72 -17.86
C SER A 30 -2.53 4.41 -16.45
N ALA A 31 -1.42 5.04 -16.06
CA ALA A 31 -0.96 5.09 -14.70
C ALA A 31 -2.00 5.78 -13.80
N HIS A 32 -2.18 5.28 -12.59
CA HIS A 32 -3.13 5.78 -11.61
C HIS A 32 -2.43 6.02 -10.29
N GLY A 33 -2.73 7.13 -9.62
CA GLY A 33 -2.50 7.27 -8.18
C GLY A 33 -3.68 6.67 -7.42
N PHE A 34 -3.40 5.79 -6.45
CA PHE A 34 -4.45 5.15 -5.66
C PHE A 34 -5.17 6.17 -4.77
N GLY A 35 -6.48 6.04 -4.72
CA GLY A 35 -7.35 6.86 -3.87
C GLY A 35 -8.64 6.16 -3.52
N PHE A 36 -9.32 6.68 -2.52
CA PHE A 36 -10.61 6.18 -2.04
C PHE A 36 -11.55 7.34 -1.72
N THR A 37 -12.86 7.08 -1.74
CA THR A 37 -13.87 8.06 -1.34
C THR A 37 -14.03 7.99 0.18
N ARG A 38 -13.65 9.06 0.89
CA ARG A 38 -13.85 9.13 2.34
C ARG A 38 -15.31 9.07 2.71
N ASN A 39 -15.56 8.43 3.84
CA ASN A 39 -16.84 8.51 4.54
C ASN A 39 -16.57 8.62 6.05
N ASP A 40 -17.54 9.13 6.80
CA ASP A 40 -17.50 9.21 8.27
C ASP A 40 -18.46 8.17 8.90
N ASP A 41 -18.86 7.17 8.14
CA ASP A 41 -19.88 6.17 8.53
C ASP A 41 -19.26 4.89 9.08
N HIS A 42 -17.96 4.85 9.30
CA HIS A 42 -17.19 3.66 9.73
C HIS A 42 -17.39 2.43 8.82
N ARG A 43 -17.59 2.67 7.52
CA ARG A 43 -17.72 1.64 6.49
C ARG A 43 -16.49 1.62 5.61
N THR A 44 -16.20 0.46 5.03
CA THR A 44 -15.15 0.32 4.01
C THR A 44 -15.35 1.37 2.92
N PRO A 45 -14.34 2.21 2.63
CA PRO A 45 -14.48 3.24 1.61
C PRO A 45 -14.56 2.65 0.21
N GLU A 46 -15.29 3.35 -0.67
CA GLU A 46 -15.35 3.00 -2.08
C GLU A 46 -14.07 3.41 -2.79
N ILE A 47 -13.58 2.53 -3.65
CA ILE A 47 -12.39 2.75 -4.49
C ILE A 47 -12.74 2.95 -5.97
N GLY A 48 -14.03 3.00 -6.30
CA GLY A 48 -14.53 3.30 -7.63
C GLY A 48 -13.89 2.46 -8.75
N LYS A 49 -13.33 3.12 -9.75
CA LYS A 49 -12.68 2.48 -10.91
C LYS A 49 -11.54 1.52 -10.54
N TYR A 50 -10.90 1.71 -9.40
CA TYR A 50 -9.76 0.88 -8.98
C TYR A 50 -10.19 -0.55 -8.66
N LYS A 51 -11.45 -0.79 -8.26
CA LYS A 51 -11.95 -2.14 -7.96
C LYS A 51 -11.70 -3.11 -9.12
N ALA A 52 -12.04 -2.72 -10.35
CA ALA A 52 -11.81 -3.54 -11.54
C ALA A 52 -10.32 -3.70 -11.90
N ILE A 53 -9.49 -2.69 -11.60
CA ILE A 53 -8.05 -2.74 -11.88
C ILE A 53 -7.35 -3.68 -10.89
N LEU A 54 -7.74 -3.67 -9.62
CA LEU A 54 -7.15 -4.50 -8.57
C LEU A 54 -7.60 -5.97 -8.65
N ASP A 55 -8.74 -6.24 -9.28
CA ASP A 55 -9.27 -7.61 -9.36
C ASP A 55 -8.28 -8.59 -10.00
N GLY A 56 -8.04 -9.70 -9.31
CA GLY A 56 -7.11 -10.74 -9.75
C GLY A 56 -5.61 -10.38 -9.68
N THR A 57 -5.23 -9.20 -9.17
CA THR A 57 -3.83 -8.74 -9.09
C THR A 57 -3.14 -9.07 -7.76
N ASN A 58 -3.82 -9.75 -6.83
CA ASN A 58 -3.32 -10.01 -5.47
C ASN A 58 -3.03 -8.71 -4.70
N SER A 59 -3.92 -7.73 -4.83
CA SER A 59 -3.81 -6.40 -4.22
C SER A 59 -4.90 -6.19 -3.18
N PHE A 60 -4.53 -5.58 -2.06
CA PHE A 60 -5.38 -5.34 -0.89
C PHE A 60 -5.41 -3.86 -0.56
N TYR A 61 -6.57 -3.31 -0.27
CA TYR A 61 -6.75 -1.97 0.29
C TYR A 61 -7.53 -2.00 1.61
N VAL A 62 -8.08 -3.16 1.94
CA VAL A 62 -8.82 -3.47 3.15
C VAL A 62 -8.59 -4.94 3.50
N GLY A 63 -8.56 -5.28 4.79
CA GLY A 63 -8.53 -6.65 5.30
C GLY A 63 -9.92 -7.28 5.40
N ASP A 64 -10.11 -8.20 6.34
CA ASP A 64 -11.42 -8.84 6.56
C ASP A 64 -12.42 -7.84 7.16
N THR A 65 -13.44 -7.50 6.39
CA THR A 65 -14.49 -6.56 6.79
C THR A 65 -15.48 -7.11 7.82
N ASN A 66 -15.42 -8.41 8.12
CA ASN A 66 -16.24 -9.06 9.14
C ASN A 66 -15.56 -9.04 10.54
N GLN A 67 -14.30 -8.67 10.60
CA GLN A 67 -13.51 -8.66 11.83
C GLN A 67 -13.14 -7.23 12.24
N LYS A 68 -13.21 -6.94 13.54
CA LYS A 68 -12.65 -5.71 14.10
C LYS A 68 -11.13 -5.77 14.15
N GLU A 69 -10.51 -5.79 12.97
CA GLU A 69 -9.07 -5.77 12.78
C GLU A 69 -8.63 -4.47 12.12
N VAL A 70 -7.46 -3.97 12.49
CA VAL A 70 -6.83 -2.77 11.96
C VAL A 70 -5.37 -3.05 11.66
N TYR A 71 -4.92 -2.62 10.50
CA TYR A 71 -3.55 -2.78 10.02
C TYR A 71 -2.85 -1.43 10.08
N LEU A 72 -1.98 -1.25 11.07
CA LEU A 72 -1.17 -0.04 11.19
C LEU A 72 0.05 -0.16 10.29
N THR A 73 0.17 0.71 9.29
CA THR A 73 1.23 0.67 8.31
C THR A 73 1.93 2.02 8.17
N PHE A 74 3.25 1.98 7.98
CA PHE A 74 4.09 3.16 7.77
C PHE A 74 4.90 3.04 6.49
N ASP A 75 4.91 4.11 5.68
CA ASP A 75 5.90 4.26 4.63
C ASP A 75 7.10 5.03 5.20
N ALA A 76 8.29 4.43 5.06
CA ALA A 76 9.52 4.94 5.64
C ALA A 76 10.64 4.99 4.59
N GLY A 77 10.70 6.10 3.87
CA GLY A 77 11.78 6.42 2.93
C GLY A 77 12.90 7.24 3.56
N TYR A 78 12.63 7.89 4.70
CA TYR A 78 13.55 8.77 5.38
C TYR A 78 13.08 8.98 6.83
N ASP A 79 14.00 9.37 7.74
CA ASP A 79 13.67 9.76 9.11
C ASP A 79 14.17 11.20 9.41
N ASN A 80 13.36 11.93 10.17
CA ASN A 80 13.63 13.28 10.67
C ASN A 80 13.68 13.32 12.22
N GLY A 81 13.83 12.15 12.87
CA GLY A 81 13.86 11.99 14.32
C GLY A 81 12.50 11.67 14.97
N GLU A 82 11.44 11.45 14.18
CA GLU A 82 10.15 11.04 14.71
C GLU A 82 9.99 9.52 14.80
N LEU A 83 10.61 8.76 13.90
CA LEU A 83 10.47 7.30 13.87
C LEU A 83 10.98 6.60 15.14
N PRO A 84 12.12 6.96 15.75
CA PRO A 84 12.51 6.36 17.03
C PRO A 84 11.45 6.49 18.11
N LYS A 85 10.75 7.64 18.18
CA LYS A 85 9.67 7.91 19.14
C LYS A 85 8.40 7.13 18.81
N ILE A 86 8.11 6.93 17.50
CA ILE A 86 7.01 6.07 17.05
C ILE A 86 7.27 4.64 17.51
N LEU A 87 8.48 4.12 17.34
CA LEU A 87 8.85 2.78 17.81
C LEU A 87 8.73 2.65 19.33
N ASP A 88 9.16 3.66 20.10
CA ASP A 88 8.97 3.68 21.56
C ASP A 88 7.49 3.56 21.94
N ILE A 89 6.59 4.31 21.27
CA ILE A 89 5.14 4.26 21.49
C ILE A 89 4.59 2.86 21.14
N LEU A 90 4.98 2.30 19.99
CA LEU A 90 4.52 0.98 19.56
C LEU A 90 4.93 -0.11 20.57
N ASN A 91 6.17 -0.05 21.06
CA ASN A 91 6.68 -0.95 22.07
C ASN A 91 5.92 -0.80 23.41
N GLU A 92 5.74 0.43 23.91
CA GLU A 92 4.97 0.71 25.13
C GLU A 92 3.53 0.19 25.05
N LYS A 93 2.89 0.38 23.88
CA LYS A 93 1.51 -0.06 23.64
C LYS A 93 1.37 -1.55 23.28
N ASN A 94 2.49 -2.28 23.12
CA ASN A 94 2.55 -3.66 22.64
C ASN A 94 1.83 -3.83 21.30
N ILE A 95 2.16 -2.98 20.32
CA ILE A 95 1.60 -3.01 18.96
C ILE A 95 2.69 -3.33 17.96
N LEU A 96 2.45 -4.34 17.13
CA LEU A 96 3.24 -4.59 15.94
C LEU A 96 2.63 -3.86 14.74
N ALA A 97 3.47 -3.18 13.98
CA ALA A 97 3.10 -2.48 12.76
C ALA A 97 3.82 -3.08 11.54
N SER A 98 3.42 -2.65 10.34
CA SER A 98 4.11 -3.00 9.10
C SER A 98 4.77 -1.76 8.51
N PHE A 99 6.06 -1.86 8.18
CA PHE A 99 6.85 -0.77 7.64
C PHE A 99 7.26 -1.10 6.19
N PHE A 100 6.92 -0.22 5.27
CA PHE A 100 7.33 -0.29 3.87
C PHE A 100 8.59 0.56 3.69
N LEU A 101 9.74 -0.10 3.59
CA LEU A 101 11.05 0.56 3.55
C LEU A 101 11.56 0.73 2.12
N THR A 102 12.35 1.77 1.91
CA THR A 102 13.14 1.97 0.70
C THR A 102 14.61 1.60 0.93
N GLY A 103 15.39 1.47 -0.16
CA GLY A 103 16.84 1.25 -0.06
C GLY A 103 17.59 2.44 0.53
N ASP A 104 17.14 3.67 0.26
CA ASP A 104 17.74 4.87 0.85
C ASP A 104 17.55 4.89 2.37
N PHE A 105 16.37 4.45 2.85
CA PHE A 105 16.12 4.32 4.29
C PHE A 105 17.11 3.33 4.94
N ILE A 106 17.25 2.12 4.38
CA ILE A 106 18.15 1.10 4.94
C ILE A 106 19.61 1.59 4.95
N LYS A 107 20.02 2.31 3.90
CA LYS A 107 21.37 2.85 3.79
C LYS A 107 21.66 3.95 4.80
N ARG A 108 20.71 4.83 5.04
CA ARG A 108 20.90 6.04 5.88
C ARG A 108 20.58 5.82 7.35
N PHE A 109 19.69 4.91 7.66
CA PHE A 109 19.18 4.64 9.00
C PHE A 109 19.22 3.13 9.33
N PRO A 110 20.37 2.46 9.16
CA PRO A 110 20.48 1.00 9.35
C PRO A 110 20.08 0.57 10.77
N GLU A 111 20.42 1.37 11.79
CA GLU A 111 20.07 1.08 13.18
C GLU A 111 18.55 1.04 13.42
N LEU A 112 17.78 1.88 12.71
CA LEU A 112 16.33 1.88 12.82
C LEU A 112 15.71 0.66 12.11
N ALA A 113 16.25 0.26 10.96
CA ALA A 113 15.83 -0.95 10.26
C ALA A 113 16.11 -2.21 11.11
N ILE A 114 17.29 -2.29 11.76
CA ILE A 114 17.63 -3.34 12.71
C ILE A 114 16.67 -3.34 13.91
N ARG A 115 16.41 -2.16 14.49
CA ARG A 115 15.52 -1.99 15.62
C ARG A 115 14.11 -2.51 15.30
N MET A 116 13.52 -2.06 14.18
CA MET A 116 12.19 -2.53 13.72
C MET A 116 12.13 -4.06 13.59
N ALA A 117 13.19 -4.66 13.01
CA ALA A 117 13.27 -6.11 12.84
C ALA A 117 13.31 -6.84 14.20
N HIS A 118 14.13 -6.37 15.15
CA HIS A 118 14.28 -6.98 16.47
C HIS A 118 13.07 -6.77 17.37
N GLU A 119 12.34 -5.67 17.21
CA GLU A 119 11.08 -5.44 17.93
C GLU A 119 9.90 -6.24 17.34
N GLY A 120 10.14 -7.02 16.25
CA GLY A 120 9.15 -7.94 15.67
C GLY A 120 8.18 -7.28 14.68
N HIS A 121 8.44 -6.05 14.26
CA HIS A 121 7.63 -5.40 13.23
C HIS A 121 7.78 -6.10 11.88
N THR A 122 6.73 -6.03 11.05
CA THR A 122 6.75 -6.60 9.70
C THR A 122 7.40 -5.63 8.73
N ILE A 123 8.49 -6.05 8.07
CA ILE A 123 9.21 -5.22 7.10
C ILE A 123 8.84 -5.62 5.69
N CYS A 124 8.33 -4.66 4.93
CA CYS A 124 7.77 -4.79 3.60
C CYS A 124 8.57 -3.97 2.58
N ASN A 125 8.40 -4.29 1.30
CA ASN A 125 9.12 -3.69 0.20
C ASN A 125 8.42 -2.44 -0.35
N HIS A 126 9.18 -1.32 -0.50
CA HIS A 126 8.71 -0.07 -1.11
C HIS A 126 9.62 0.37 -2.27
N THR A 127 10.21 -0.59 -2.99
CA THR A 127 11.29 -0.49 -3.98
C THR A 127 12.60 0.06 -3.40
N TYR A 128 13.72 -0.26 -4.06
CA TYR A 128 15.02 0.21 -3.59
C TYR A 128 15.21 1.72 -3.78
N ASN A 129 14.85 2.24 -4.96
CA ASN A 129 15.03 3.64 -5.33
C ASN A 129 13.74 4.48 -5.23
N HIS A 130 12.68 4.00 -4.57
CA HIS A 130 11.36 4.63 -4.57
C HIS A 130 10.84 4.85 -6.02
N ALA A 131 11.04 3.85 -6.86
CA ALA A 131 10.78 3.94 -8.30
C ALA A 131 9.28 3.80 -8.62
N ASN A 132 8.79 4.62 -9.57
CA ASN A 132 7.45 4.48 -10.11
C ASN A 132 7.36 3.21 -10.96
N ILE A 133 6.63 2.21 -10.47
CA ILE A 133 6.55 0.87 -11.06
C ILE A 133 5.83 0.83 -12.42
N THR A 134 5.06 1.86 -12.76
CA THR A 134 4.39 1.95 -14.07
C THR A 134 5.35 2.25 -15.22
N LYS A 135 6.57 2.69 -14.88
CA LYS A 135 7.63 3.03 -15.82
C LYS A 135 8.70 1.95 -15.95
N LEU A 136 8.56 0.85 -15.19
CA LEU A 136 9.53 -0.24 -15.15
C LEU A 136 9.06 -1.44 -15.98
N SER A 137 9.98 -2.06 -16.70
CA SER A 137 9.82 -3.42 -17.17
C SER A 137 9.73 -4.39 -15.98
N LYS A 138 9.28 -5.62 -16.23
CA LYS A 138 9.25 -6.65 -15.18
C LYS A 138 10.65 -6.96 -14.62
N GLU A 139 11.65 -6.95 -15.48
CA GLU A 139 13.06 -7.19 -15.15
C GLU A 139 13.61 -6.08 -14.27
N GLU A 140 13.33 -4.81 -14.61
CA GLU A 140 13.73 -3.66 -13.79
C GLU A 140 13.01 -3.66 -12.43
N LEU A 141 11.71 -4.01 -12.40
CA LEU A 141 10.96 -4.17 -11.15
C LEU A 141 11.57 -5.28 -10.28
N LEU A 142 11.94 -6.44 -10.87
CA LEU A 142 12.61 -7.52 -10.14
C LEU A 142 13.90 -7.01 -9.49
N VAL A 143 14.71 -6.24 -10.22
CA VAL A 143 15.96 -5.66 -9.68
C VAL A 143 15.67 -4.72 -8.50
N GLU A 144 14.66 -3.82 -8.61
CA GLU A 144 14.27 -2.93 -7.54
C GLU A 144 13.86 -3.69 -6.26
N LEU A 145 13.07 -4.75 -6.42
CA LEU A 145 12.56 -5.53 -5.29
C LEU A 145 13.66 -6.38 -4.65
N THR A 146 14.44 -7.12 -5.45
CA THR A 146 15.49 -8.02 -4.94
C THR A 146 16.64 -7.27 -4.31
N LYS A 147 17.05 -6.14 -4.89
CA LYS A 147 18.11 -5.31 -4.32
C LYS A 147 17.77 -4.79 -2.92
N LEU A 148 16.50 -4.47 -2.66
CA LEU A 148 16.05 -4.07 -1.35
C LEU A 148 16.04 -5.25 -0.37
N GLU A 149 15.55 -6.42 -0.80
CA GLU A 149 15.57 -7.64 0.01
C GLU A 149 16.99 -8.04 0.42
N GLU A 150 17.93 -8.01 -0.53
CA GLU A 150 19.34 -8.29 -0.28
C GLU A 150 19.97 -7.30 0.70
N ALA A 151 19.70 -6.00 0.52
CA ALA A 151 20.19 -4.97 1.44
C ALA A 151 19.66 -5.19 2.87
N TYR A 152 18.38 -5.53 3.01
CA TYR A 152 17.77 -5.81 4.31
C TYR A 152 18.33 -7.09 4.93
N PHE A 153 18.46 -8.18 4.14
CA PHE A 153 19.04 -9.44 4.61
C PHE A 153 20.50 -9.28 5.05
N ASN A 154 21.30 -8.58 4.27
CA ASN A 154 22.72 -8.33 4.60
C ASN A 154 22.87 -7.50 5.88
N LEU A 155 21.90 -6.63 6.18
CA LEU A 155 21.92 -5.80 7.37
C LEU A 155 21.45 -6.55 8.63
N THR A 156 20.36 -7.35 8.51
CA THR A 156 19.65 -7.91 9.67
C THR A 156 19.80 -9.43 9.83
N GLY A 157 20.21 -10.14 8.78
CA GLY A 157 20.14 -11.60 8.70
C GLY A 157 18.72 -12.15 8.53
N MET A 158 17.70 -11.30 8.39
CA MET A 158 16.30 -11.69 8.29
C MET A 158 15.75 -11.46 6.87
N ASN A 159 14.81 -12.30 6.46
CA ASN A 159 14.15 -12.13 5.16
C ASN A 159 13.02 -11.09 5.28
N MET A 160 12.92 -10.23 4.27
CA MET A 160 11.77 -9.35 4.09
C MET A 160 10.54 -10.16 3.65
N VAL A 161 9.34 -9.81 4.15
CA VAL A 161 8.12 -10.48 3.70
C VAL A 161 7.74 -10.05 2.28
N LYS A 162 7.08 -10.93 1.52
CA LYS A 162 6.67 -10.65 0.13
C LYS A 162 5.39 -9.79 0.06
N TYR A 163 5.42 -8.67 0.78
CA TYR A 163 4.41 -7.62 0.74
C TYR A 163 5.04 -6.33 0.21
N PHE A 164 4.32 -5.67 -0.66
CA PHE A 164 4.81 -4.54 -1.43
C PHE A 164 3.80 -3.40 -1.41
N ARG A 165 4.27 -2.16 -1.34
CA ARG A 165 3.46 -0.97 -1.61
C ARG A 165 4.10 -0.17 -2.74
N PRO A 166 3.33 0.21 -3.78
CA PRO A 166 3.85 1.03 -4.85
C PRO A 166 4.17 2.45 -4.34
N PRO A 167 5.37 2.99 -4.66
CA PRO A 167 5.70 4.38 -4.38
C PRO A 167 4.63 5.34 -4.89
N GLU A 168 4.30 6.36 -4.08
CA GLU A 168 3.26 7.36 -4.35
C GLU A 168 1.85 6.77 -4.59
N GLY A 169 1.68 5.45 -4.38
CA GLY A 169 0.48 4.73 -4.74
C GLY A 169 0.25 4.64 -6.24
N GLU A 170 1.27 4.90 -7.07
CA GLU A 170 1.14 4.87 -8.53
C GLU A 170 1.21 3.44 -9.08
N PHE A 171 0.26 3.09 -9.91
CA PHE A 171 0.12 1.77 -10.50
C PHE A 171 -0.67 1.77 -11.79
N ASP A 172 -0.55 0.70 -12.55
CA ASP A 172 -1.48 0.23 -13.56
C ASP A 172 -1.69 -1.28 -13.42
N ARG A 173 -2.62 -1.86 -14.17
CA ARG A 173 -2.89 -3.29 -14.08
C ARG A 173 -1.67 -4.15 -14.45
N THR A 174 -0.87 -3.71 -15.41
CA THR A 174 0.32 -4.44 -15.87
C THR A 174 1.38 -4.49 -14.77
N SER A 175 1.69 -3.35 -14.14
CA SER A 175 2.66 -3.28 -13.05
C SER A 175 2.23 -4.13 -11.85
N LEU A 176 0.93 -4.14 -11.48
CA LEU A 176 0.41 -5.01 -10.41
C LEU A 176 0.50 -6.50 -10.76
N LEU A 177 0.25 -6.88 -12.01
CA LEU A 177 0.41 -8.27 -12.46
C LEU A 177 1.89 -8.69 -12.46
N ASN A 178 2.81 -7.78 -12.80
CA ASN A 178 4.25 -8.00 -12.67
C ASN A 178 4.62 -8.26 -11.21
N VAL A 179 4.20 -7.39 -10.28
CA VAL A 179 4.39 -7.56 -8.83
C VAL A 179 3.88 -8.93 -8.35
N LYS A 180 2.64 -9.28 -8.72
CA LYS A 180 2.03 -10.58 -8.40
C LYS A 180 2.86 -11.75 -8.96
N SER A 181 3.34 -11.65 -10.21
CA SER A 181 4.11 -12.72 -10.87
C SER A 181 5.49 -12.94 -10.21
N LEU A 182 6.00 -11.95 -9.48
CA LEU A 182 7.22 -12.01 -8.67
C LEU A 182 6.96 -12.52 -7.24
N GLY A 183 5.73 -12.97 -6.94
CA GLY A 183 5.36 -13.59 -5.68
C GLY A 183 4.94 -12.62 -4.58
N TYR A 184 4.72 -11.34 -4.90
CA TYR A 184 4.33 -10.33 -3.92
C TYR A 184 2.82 -10.14 -3.84
N LYS A 185 2.36 -9.72 -2.66
CA LYS A 185 1.05 -9.12 -2.43
C LYS A 185 1.20 -7.59 -2.40
N THR A 186 0.36 -6.88 -3.16
CA THR A 186 0.36 -5.41 -3.13
C THR A 186 -0.58 -4.90 -2.04
N VAL A 187 -0.14 -3.95 -1.23
CA VAL A 187 -0.91 -3.37 -0.14
C VAL A 187 -1.09 -1.87 -0.36
N PHE A 188 -2.31 -1.47 -0.64
CA PHE A 188 -2.77 -0.09 -0.60
C PHE A 188 -3.29 0.26 0.80
N TRP A 189 -4.25 1.18 0.92
CA TRP A 189 -4.80 1.65 2.19
C TRP A 189 -6.27 2.02 2.05
N SER A 190 -6.98 2.06 3.15
CA SER A 190 -8.38 2.52 3.22
C SER A 190 -8.56 3.69 4.18
N SER A 191 -7.50 4.11 4.85
CA SER A 191 -7.49 5.31 5.70
C SER A 191 -6.13 5.99 5.62
N ALA A 192 -6.11 7.25 5.19
CA ALA A 192 -4.92 8.08 5.04
C ALA A 192 -5.28 9.57 4.97
N TYR A 193 -4.28 10.42 5.20
CA TYR A 193 -4.34 11.85 4.91
C TYR A 193 -2.95 12.36 4.49
N CYS A 194 -2.84 13.62 4.06
CA CYS A 194 -1.55 14.22 3.67
C CYS A 194 -0.72 14.55 4.92
N ASP A 195 0.12 13.63 5.37
CA ASP A 195 0.94 13.70 6.58
C ASP A 195 2.46 13.75 6.29
N TRP A 196 2.87 13.52 5.05
CA TRP A 196 4.29 13.49 4.63
C TRP A 196 4.95 14.89 4.55
N ASN A 197 4.16 15.97 4.48
CA ASN A 197 4.71 17.31 4.43
C ASN A 197 5.16 17.77 5.82
N VAL A 198 6.46 17.65 6.12
CA VAL A 198 7.03 17.99 7.41
C VAL A 198 6.87 19.48 7.79
N ASN A 199 6.74 20.37 6.79
CA ASN A 199 6.53 21.81 6.99
C ASN A 199 5.03 22.20 7.07
N GLY A 200 4.12 21.26 6.84
CA GLY A 200 2.67 21.47 6.79
C GLY A 200 1.88 20.54 7.70
N GLN A 201 2.46 20.18 8.85
CA GLN A 201 1.84 19.26 9.80
C GLN A 201 0.49 19.79 10.30
N LYS A 202 -0.46 18.90 10.44
CA LYS A 202 -1.79 19.20 10.99
C LYS A 202 -1.79 19.14 12.51
N SER A 203 -2.85 19.62 13.16
CA SER A 203 -2.95 19.45 14.61
C SER A 203 -3.15 17.97 14.99
N VAL A 204 -2.80 17.64 16.23
CA VAL A 204 -3.00 16.30 16.81
C VAL A 204 -4.47 15.90 16.74
N GLU A 205 -5.40 16.83 17.06
CA GLU A 205 -6.84 16.61 17.02
C GLU A 205 -7.33 16.35 15.58
N TYR A 206 -6.79 17.08 14.60
CA TYR A 206 -7.09 16.82 13.19
C TYR A 206 -6.64 15.41 12.79
N THR A 207 -5.41 15.04 13.12
CA THR A 207 -4.84 13.72 12.81
C THR A 207 -5.67 12.61 13.44
N LYS A 208 -5.95 12.71 14.73
CA LYS A 208 -6.80 11.75 15.43
C LYS A 208 -8.17 11.63 14.79
N ARG A 209 -8.85 12.74 14.53
CA ARG A 209 -10.16 12.74 13.88
C ARG A 209 -10.11 12.08 12.49
N MET A 210 -9.06 12.33 11.70
CA MET A 210 -8.93 11.74 10.37
C MET A 210 -8.87 10.22 10.41
N PHE A 211 -8.14 9.64 11.35
CA PHE A 211 -8.06 8.19 11.49
C PHE A 211 -9.30 7.61 12.16
N MET A 212 -9.83 8.25 13.20
CA MET A 212 -10.98 7.73 13.93
C MET A 212 -12.27 7.78 13.10
N ASN A 213 -12.54 8.87 12.36
CA ASN A 213 -13.70 8.93 11.48
C ASN A 213 -13.68 7.92 10.34
N ASN A 214 -12.48 7.55 9.88
CA ASN A 214 -12.30 6.55 8.81
C ASN A 214 -12.04 5.13 9.36
N LEU A 215 -12.16 4.91 10.67
CA LEU A 215 -12.00 3.59 11.26
C LEU A 215 -13.14 2.67 10.84
N HIS A 216 -12.82 1.51 10.30
CA HIS A 216 -13.76 0.47 9.89
C HIS A 216 -13.12 -0.90 10.00
N ASN A 217 -13.93 -1.96 9.95
CA ASN A 217 -13.43 -3.33 9.99
C ASN A 217 -12.46 -3.60 8.83
N GLY A 218 -11.31 -4.14 9.14
CA GLY A 218 -10.26 -4.43 8.16
C GLY A 218 -9.48 -3.18 7.69
N ALA A 219 -9.61 -2.02 8.35
CA ALA A 219 -8.96 -0.78 7.92
C ALA A 219 -7.43 -0.93 7.84
N ILE A 220 -6.86 -0.55 6.69
CA ILE A 220 -5.42 -0.41 6.49
C ILE A 220 -5.10 1.07 6.60
N LEU A 221 -4.44 1.45 7.70
CA LEU A 221 -4.03 2.82 7.98
C LEU A 221 -2.66 3.09 7.35
N LEU A 222 -2.58 4.05 6.44
CA LEU A 222 -1.30 4.56 5.94
C LEU A 222 -0.90 5.79 6.74
N MET A 223 0.29 5.73 7.35
CA MET A 223 0.97 6.82 8.01
C MET A 223 2.37 6.99 7.44
N HIS A 224 2.93 8.21 7.50
CA HIS A 224 4.35 8.44 7.22
C HIS A 224 5.09 8.67 8.53
N SER A 225 6.24 8.00 8.66
CA SER A 225 7.06 8.02 9.88
C SER A 225 7.70 9.37 10.21
N VAL A 226 7.66 10.30 9.25
CA VAL A 226 8.20 11.66 9.39
C VAL A 226 7.22 12.67 10.00
N SER A 227 5.98 12.25 10.28
CA SER A 227 4.93 13.13 10.79
C SER A 227 4.98 13.25 12.32
N SER A 228 5.30 14.45 12.81
CA SER A 228 5.20 14.75 14.25
C SER A 228 3.76 14.67 14.77
N SER A 229 2.79 15.07 13.94
CA SER A 229 1.36 14.97 14.28
C SER A 229 0.90 13.53 14.44
N ASN A 230 1.38 12.62 13.56
CA ASN A 230 1.12 11.18 13.71
C ASN A 230 1.72 10.66 15.02
N ARG A 231 3.00 10.97 15.30
CA ARG A 231 3.68 10.54 16.52
C ARG A 231 2.94 11.01 17.77
N GLU A 232 2.47 12.26 17.81
CA GLU A 232 1.76 12.81 18.97
C GLU A 232 0.35 12.23 19.13
N ALA A 233 -0.36 11.99 18.03
CA ALA A 233 -1.72 11.42 18.05
C ALA A 233 -1.72 9.91 18.32
N LEU A 234 -0.65 9.19 17.95
CA LEU A 234 -0.60 7.73 17.91
C LEU A 234 -1.00 7.04 19.24
N PRO A 235 -0.52 7.48 20.44
CA PRO A 235 -0.93 6.84 21.69
C PRO A 235 -2.45 6.85 21.89
N SER A 236 -3.08 8.01 21.66
CA SER A 236 -4.52 8.18 21.84
C SER A 236 -5.34 7.45 20.78
N ILE A 237 -4.82 7.36 19.54
CA ILE A 237 -5.45 6.57 18.47
C ILE A 237 -5.44 5.08 18.85
N ILE A 238 -4.29 4.55 19.28
CA ILE A 238 -4.16 3.15 19.69
C ILE A 238 -5.13 2.81 20.83
N ASP A 239 -5.16 3.66 21.87
CA ASP A 239 -6.02 3.42 23.04
C ASP A 239 -7.51 3.45 22.66
N GLU A 240 -7.93 4.39 21.84
CA GLU A 240 -9.32 4.49 21.39
C GLU A 240 -9.72 3.34 20.47
N VAL A 241 -8.87 2.97 19.51
CA VAL A 241 -9.07 1.79 18.63
C VAL A 241 -9.24 0.51 19.45
N LYS A 242 -8.37 0.29 20.47
CA LYS A 242 -8.50 -0.85 21.39
C LYS A 242 -9.81 -0.78 22.22
N SER A 243 -10.18 0.40 22.70
CA SER A 243 -11.42 0.58 23.50
C SER A 243 -12.69 0.28 22.71
N LEU A 244 -12.66 0.45 21.39
CA LEU A 244 -13.73 0.11 20.46
C LEU A 244 -13.74 -1.39 20.10
N GLY A 245 -12.84 -2.19 20.68
CA GLY A 245 -12.74 -3.64 20.52
C GLY A 245 -12.01 -4.07 19.25
N TYR A 246 -11.24 -3.19 18.60
CA TYR A 246 -10.39 -3.57 17.48
C TYR A 246 -9.07 -4.19 17.93
N THR A 247 -8.56 -5.12 17.12
CA THR A 247 -7.25 -5.75 17.29
C THR A 247 -6.31 -5.26 16.20
N PHE A 248 -5.11 -4.83 16.58
CA PHE A 248 -4.06 -4.49 15.63
C PHE A 248 -3.43 -5.74 15.03
N LYS A 249 -3.26 -5.75 13.72
CA LYS A 249 -2.63 -6.82 12.93
C LYS A 249 -1.55 -6.26 12.03
N THR A 250 -0.62 -7.11 11.62
CA THR A 250 0.32 -6.79 10.54
C THR A 250 -0.22 -7.28 9.20
N VAL A 251 0.29 -6.73 8.10
CA VAL A 251 -0.18 -7.07 6.73
C VAL A 251 -0.01 -8.55 6.36
N THR A 252 0.76 -9.32 7.13
CA THR A 252 0.91 -10.76 6.92
C THR A 252 -0.38 -11.55 7.17
N SER A 253 -1.38 -10.94 7.82
CA SER A 253 -2.71 -11.53 8.02
C SER A 253 -3.69 -11.27 6.86
N LEU A 254 -3.30 -10.49 5.82
CA LEU A 254 -4.11 -10.21 4.63
C LEU A 254 -4.19 -11.40 3.67
#